data_40e380ead1f90db9b7f615269b880b49
#
_entry.id   40e380ead1f90db9b7f615269b880b49
#
_cell.length_a   1.000
_cell.length_b   1.000
_cell.length_c   1.000
_cell.angle_alpha   90.00
_cell.angle_beta   90.00
_cell.angle_gamma   90.00
#
_symmetry.space_group_name_H-M   'P 1'
#
loop_
_entity.id
_entity.type
_entity.pdbx_description
1 polymer ?
#
loop_
_entity_poly.entity_id
_entity_poly.type
_entity_poly.pdbx_seq_one_letter_code
_entity_poly.pdbx_strand_id
1 'polypeptide(L)'
;NIDLHLYHHAFQVKKSGEKISAVHAFNVKNGQVTRFSGPLFVDATGHGTIGFLAGADNTMTPKERMGMSNMWVWANDEKEVTYPKTPWALDLNMADFPYPRRFHGEWFWESGYDKDPLGDAEGIRDWNLRAVFGAFNAMKNRDGAKEHKNSKLTWVAYVGGPRESRRLLGDVLLTEEDIVTKRAFPDGCVPSTWSIDLHYPKKQYAKKFPDNPFISYAVHGKGVDR
;
A
#
# COMPACT_ATOMS: atom_id res chain seq x y z
N ASN A 1 29.63 -4.72 -8.87
CA ASN A 1 28.73 -4.98 -10.00
C ASN A 1 27.44 -5.57 -9.47
N ILE A 2 26.32 -5.19 -10.05
CA ILE A 2 24.99 -5.71 -9.74
C ILE A 2 24.40 -6.20 -11.07
N ASP A 3 23.95 -7.46 -11.10
CA ASP A 3 23.21 -8.02 -12.23
C ASP A 3 21.73 -7.83 -11.98
N LEU A 4 21.09 -6.97 -12.76
CA LEU A 4 19.69 -6.63 -12.64
C LEU A 4 18.83 -7.44 -13.60
N HIS A 5 17.97 -8.30 -13.07
CA HIS A 5 17.03 -9.12 -13.82
C HIS A 5 15.63 -8.53 -13.78
N LEU A 6 15.32 -7.58 -14.67
CA LEU A 6 13.99 -7.00 -14.80
C LEU A 6 12.97 -8.04 -15.31
N TYR A 7 11.69 -7.80 -15.00
CA TYR A 7 10.58 -8.67 -15.43
C TYR A 7 10.61 -10.10 -14.89
N HIS A 8 11.44 -10.37 -13.87
CA HIS A 8 11.49 -11.66 -13.21
C HIS A 8 10.69 -11.67 -11.93
N HIS A 9 9.71 -12.57 -11.85
CA HIS A 9 8.87 -12.77 -10.67
C HIS A 9 9.29 -14.07 -9.97
N ALA A 10 9.79 -13.96 -8.74
CA ALA A 10 10.19 -15.09 -7.93
C ALA A 10 8.93 -15.81 -7.40
N PHE A 11 8.83 -17.11 -7.64
CA PHE A 11 7.64 -17.90 -7.33
C PHE A 11 7.91 -19.23 -6.62
N GLN A 12 9.16 -19.67 -6.56
CA GLN A 12 9.51 -20.94 -5.94
C GLN A 12 10.87 -20.87 -5.25
N VAL A 13 10.97 -21.49 -4.10
CA VAL A 13 12.21 -21.68 -3.35
C VAL A 13 12.59 -23.15 -3.30
N LYS A 14 13.86 -23.45 -3.46
CA LYS A 14 14.46 -24.77 -3.19
C LYS A 14 15.33 -24.69 -1.95
N LYS A 15 15.21 -25.67 -1.09
CA LYS A 15 16.01 -25.82 0.14
C LYS A 15 16.94 -27.03 0.03
N SER A 16 18.04 -26.95 0.77
CA SER A 16 18.90 -28.06 1.13
C SER A 16 19.04 -28.05 2.64
N GLY A 17 18.35 -28.95 3.34
CA GLY A 17 18.12 -28.85 4.77
C GLY A 17 17.37 -27.56 5.11
N GLU A 18 17.85 -26.81 6.07
CA GLU A 18 17.26 -25.52 6.49
C GLU A 18 17.73 -24.31 5.67
N LYS A 19 18.60 -24.51 4.68
CA LYS A 19 19.15 -23.41 3.87
C LYS A 19 18.46 -23.32 2.52
N ILE A 20 18.17 -22.09 2.07
CA ILE A 20 17.76 -21.84 0.69
C ILE A 20 18.94 -22.14 -0.22
N SER A 21 18.74 -23.00 -1.22
CA SER A 21 19.73 -23.38 -2.21
C SER A 21 19.50 -22.74 -3.58
N ALA A 22 18.25 -22.36 -3.87
CA ALA A 22 17.91 -21.61 -5.06
C ALA A 22 16.55 -20.94 -4.95
N VAL A 23 16.38 -19.86 -5.72
CA VAL A 23 15.11 -19.21 -5.99
C VAL A 23 14.83 -19.34 -7.49
N HIS A 24 13.64 -19.76 -7.85
CA HIS A 24 13.19 -19.77 -9.24
C HIS A 24 12.30 -18.55 -9.50
N ALA A 25 12.58 -17.88 -10.61
CA ALA A 25 11.77 -16.77 -11.07
C ALA A 25 11.41 -16.97 -12.54
N PHE A 26 10.20 -16.59 -12.91
CA PHE A 26 9.79 -16.57 -14.30
C PHE A 26 9.83 -15.16 -14.88
N ASN A 27 10.23 -15.05 -16.12
CA ASN A 27 10.17 -13.80 -16.85
C ASN A 27 8.76 -13.60 -17.39
N VAL A 28 8.09 -12.55 -16.91
CA VAL A 28 6.67 -12.25 -17.25
C VAL A 28 6.44 -11.90 -18.72
N LYS A 29 7.50 -11.61 -19.49
CA LYS A 29 7.40 -11.30 -20.91
C LYS A 29 7.43 -12.53 -21.82
N ASN A 30 8.19 -13.55 -21.44
CA ASN A 30 8.41 -14.71 -22.29
C ASN A 30 8.17 -16.06 -21.60
N GLY A 31 7.85 -16.06 -20.31
CA GLY A 31 7.56 -17.27 -19.54
C GLY A 31 8.78 -18.12 -19.19
N GLN A 32 10.00 -17.73 -19.55
CA GLN A 32 11.20 -18.48 -19.20
C GLN A 32 11.43 -18.49 -17.70
N VAL A 33 11.79 -19.64 -17.18
CA VAL A 33 12.14 -19.83 -15.77
C VAL A 33 13.65 -19.78 -15.60
N THR A 34 14.12 -18.90 -14.75
CA THR A 34 15.52 -18.78 -14.37
C THR A 34 15.71 -19.25 -12.94
N ARG A 35 16.75 -20.03 -12.71
CA ARG A 35 17.18 -20.49 -11.39
C ARG A 35 18.32 -19.60 -10.89
N PHE A 36 18.11 -18.93 -9.77
CA PHE A 36 19.15 -18.16 -9.09
C PHE A 36 19.66 -18.96 -7.90
N SER A 37 20.97 -19.12 -7.78
CA SER A 37 21.60 -19.81 -6.65
C SER A 37 22.71 -18.97 -6.07
N GLY A 38 22.91 -19.09 -4.77
CA GLY A 38 23.95 -18.33 -4.05
C GLY A 38 24.03 -18.80 -2.59
N PRO A 39 25.02 -18.32 -1.85
CA PRO A 39 25.20 -18.63 -0.44
C PRO A 39 24.23 -17.84 0.46
N LEU A 40 23.74 -16.68 0.02
CA LEU A 40 22.87 -15.79 0.76
C LEU A 40 21.74 -15.31 -0.15
N PHE A 41 20.58 -15.07 0.46
CA PHE A 41 19.39 -14.52 -0.21
C PHE A 41 18.82 -13.39 0.64
N VAL A 42 18.38 -12.32 0.00
CA VAL A 42 17.69 -11.21 0.64
C VAL A 42 16.26 -11.14 0.10
N ASP A 43 15.28 -11.24 1.00
CA ASP A 43 13.88 -11.08 0.66
C ASP A 43 13.49 -9.59 0.79
N ALA A 44 13.37 -8.91 -0.32
CA ALA A 44 12.91 -7.53 -0.43
C ALA A 44 11.57 -7.44 -1.19
N THR A 45 10.74 -8.50 -1.17
CA THR A 45 9.47 -8.58 -1.89
C THR A 45 8.34 -7.72 -1.30
N GLY A 46 8.57 -7.12 -0.13
CA GLY A 46 7.57 -6.33 0.60
C GLY A 46 6.57 -7.18 1.40
N HIS A 47 6.36 -8.43 1.01
CA HIS A 47 5.41 -9.35 1.64
C HIS A 47 6.07 -10.58 2.28
N GLY A 48 7.40 -10.59 2.38
CA GLY A 48 8.14 -11.74 2.87
C GLY A 48 7.89 -13.02 2.04
N THR A 49 7.76 -12.86 0.72
CA THR A 49 7.33 -13.95 -0.16
C THR A 49 8.35 -15.08 -0.21
N ILE A 50 9.63 -14.75 -0.30
CA ILE A 50 10.70 -15.77 -0.37
C ILE A 50 10.83 -16.50 0.95
N GLY A 51 10.80 -15.78 2.07
CA GLY A 51 10.80 -16.38 3.40
C GLY A 51 9.61 -17.31 3.61
N PHE A 52 8.41 -16.88 3.22
CA PHE A 52 7.20 -17.70 3.29
C PHE A 52 7.32 -18.99 2.44
N LEU A 53 7.78 -18.87 1.21
CA LEU A 53 7.99 -20.00 0.31
C LEU A 53 9.10 -20.95 0.80
N ALA A 54 10.03 -20.42 1.60
CA ALA A 54 11.06 -21.22 2.27
C ALA A 54 10.57 -21.89 3.55
N GLY A 55 9.36 -21.60 4.01
CA GLY A 55 8.80 -22.13 5.25
C GLY A 55 9.30 -21.42 6.50
N ALA A 56 9.74 -20.15 6.39
CA ALA A 56 10.09 -19.34 7.53
C ALA A 56 8.86 -18.96 8.36
N ASP A 57 9.03 -18.88 9.66
CA ASP A 57 7.99 -18.44 10.57
C ASP A 57 7.53 -17.03 10.20
N ASN A 58 6.22 -16.83 10.21
CA ASN A 58 5.64 -15.55 9.82
C ASN A 58 4.30 -15.31 10.51
N THR A 59 3.90 -14.05 10.51
CA THR A 59 2.59 -13.63 11.02
C THR A 59 1.95 -12.62 10.07
N MET A 60 0.64 -12.54 10.10
CA MET A 60 -0.15 -11.50 9.44
C MET A 60 -1.30 -11.13 10.38
N THR A 61 -1.42 -9.85 10.69
CA THR A 61 -2.51 -9.33 11.51
C THR A 61 -3.85 -9.65 10.83
N PRO A 62 -4.78 -10.37 11.47
CA PRO A 62 -6.02 -10.81 10.79
C PRO A 62 -7.02 -9.68 10.57
N LYS A 63 -7.05 -8.68 11.47
CA LYS A 63 -7.98 -7.54 11.45
C LYS A 63 -7.28 -6.27 11.90
N GLU A 64 -7.90 -5.11 11.59
CA GLU A 64 -7.41 -3.79 12.02
C GLU A 64 -5.98 -3.48 11.59
N ARG A 65 -5.52 -4.08 10.48
CA ARG A 65 -4.24 -3.74 9.88
C ARG A 65 -4.33 -2.47 9.05
N MET A 66 -3.20 -1.89 8.72
CA MET A 66 -3.17 -0.77 7.79
C MET A 66 -3.65 -1.22 6.41
N GLY A 67 -4.48 -0.40 5.77
CA GLY A 67 -5.11 -0.70 4.50
C GLY A 67 -4.18 -0.62 3.30
N MET A 68 -4.78 -0.71 2.12
CA MET A 68 -4.11 -0.50 0.84
C MET A 68 -4.56 0.83 0.25
N SER A 69 -3.62 1.61 -0.27
CA SER A 69 -3.89 2.91 -0.90
C SER A 69 -3.81 2.84 -2.41
N ASN A 70 -4.69 3.58 -3.10
CA ASN A 70 -4.50 3.89 -4.51
C ASN A 70 -4.24 5.38 -4.68
N MET A 71 -3.13 5.69 -5.30
CA MET A 71 -2.73 7.07 -5.60
C MET A 71 -3.41 7.59 -6.86
N TRP A 72 -3.58 8.90 -6.92
CA TRP A 72 -4.08 9.59 -8.10
C TRP A 72 -3.55 11.02 -8.16
N VAL A 73 -3.51 11.58 -9.35
CA VAL A 73 -3.02 12.96 -9.58
C VAL A 73 -3.98 13.67 -10.51
N TRP A 74 -4.26 14.92 -10.18
CA TRP A 74 -5.00 15.84 -11.03
C TRP A 74 -4.25 17.15 -11.20
N ALA A 75 -4.56 17.88 -12.24
CA ALA A 75 -3.98 19.19 -12.51
C ALA A 75 -5.06 20.14 -13.06
N ASN A 76 -4.82 21.45 -12.99
CA ASN A 76 -5.67 22.40 -13.68
C ASN A 76 -5.21 22.57 -15.12
N ASP A 77 -6.16 22.57 -16.02
CA ASP A 77 -5.98 22.97 -17.42
C ASP A 77 -6.20 24.48 -17.59
N GLU A 78 -5.77 25.04 -18.68
CA GLU A 78 -6.02 26.46 -19.02
C GLU A 78 -7.51 26.73 -19.27
N LYS A 79 -8.22 25.73 -19.73
CA LYS A 79 -9.66 25.79 -20.08
C LYS A 79 -10.48 24.91 -19.16
N GLU A 80 -11.78 25.20 -19.15
CA GLU A 80 -12.72 24.33 -18.48
C GLU A 80 -12.73 22.94 -19.13
N VAL A 81 -12.63 21.91 -18.27
CA VAL A 81 -12.61 20.50 -18.68
C VAL A 81 -13.91 19.84 -18.23
N THR A 82 -14.58 19.17 -19.14
CA THR A 82 -15.74 18.33 -18.80
C THR A 82 -15.29 16.99 -18.23
N TYR A 83 -16.12 16.42 -17.36
CA TYR A 83 -15.89 15.09 -16.81
C TYR A 83 -17.21 14.30 -16.84
N PRO A 84 -17.21 13.06 -17.34
CA PRO A 84 -18.43 12.26 -17.40
C PRO A 84 -18.90 11.90 -15.99
N LYS A 85 -20.20 11.76 -15.81
CA LYS A 85 -20.76 11.22 -14.56
C LYS A 85 -20.31 9.77 -14.39
N THR A 86 -19.92 9.41 -13.17
CA THR A 86 -19.45 8.08 -12.80
C THR A 86 -20.41 7.40 -11.80
N PRO A 87 -21.61 6.97 -12.22
CA PRO A 87 -22.63 6.42 -11.33
C PRO A 87 -22.22 5.10 -10.67
N TRP A 88 -21.24 4.42 -11.21
CA TRP A 88 -20.62 3.19 -10.69
C TRP A 88 -19.61 3.45 -9.55
N ALA A 89 -19.12 4.68 -9.43
CA ALA A 89 -18.18 5.07 -8.40
C ALA A 89 -18.88 5.25 -7.04
N LEU A 90 -18.09 5.40 -5.97
CA LEU A 90 -18.67 5.68 -4.66
C LEU A 90 -19.34 7.06 -4.64
N ASP A 91 -20.47 7.14 -3.97
CA ASP A 91 -21.23 8.38 -3.80
C ASP A 91 -20.57 9.27 -2.74
N LEU A 92 -19.66 10.13 -3.19
CA LEU A 92 -18.85 11.02 -2.36
C LEU A 92 -19.17 12.49 -2.63
N ASN A 93 -18.82 13.34 -1.66
CA ASN A 93 -18.82 14.79 -1.76
C ASN A 93 -17.50 15.36 -1.24
N MET A 94 -17.28 16.67 -1.35
CA MET A 94 -16.01 17.30 -0.94
C MET A 94 -15.72 17.15 0.56
N ALA A 95 -16.75 17.01 1.41
CA ALA A 95 -16.58 16.77 2.84
C ALA A 95 -16.06 15.36 3.15
N ASP A 96 -16.16 14.42 2.22
CA ASP A 96 -15.61 13.07 2.36
C ASP A 96 -14.08 13.01 2.14
N PHE A 97 -13.46 14.07 1.66
CA PHE A 97 -12.00 14.09 1.51
C PHE A 97 -11.31 14.05 2.87
N PRO A 98 -10.27 13.23 3.03
CA PRO A 98 -9.58 13.07 4.32
C PRO A 98 -8.87 14.33 4.78
N TYR A 99 -8.44 15.18 3.83
CA TYR A 99 -7.74 16.44 4.09
C TYR A 99 -8.22 17.56 3.16
N PRO A 100 -8.15 18.84 3.58
CA PRO A 100 -8.35 19.99 2.67
C PRO A 100 -7.30 19.91 1.55
N ARG A 101 -7.75 19.88 0.30
CA ARG A 101 -6.84 19.65 -0.83
C ARG A 101 -6.47 20.93 -1.53
N ARG A 102 -5.18 21.22 -1.47
CA ARG A 102 -4.56 22.33 -2.22
C ARG A 102 -3.53 21.82 -3.25
N PHE A 103 -3.26 20.51 -3.26
CA PHE A 103 -2.19 19.89 -4.04
C PHE A 103 -2.73 18.87 -5.03
N HIS A 104 -1.95 18.58 -6.06
CA HIS A 104 -2.33 17.79 -7.22
C HIS A 104 -2.05 16.28 -7.08
N GLY A 105 -1.55 15.84 -5.93
CA GLY A 105 -1.28 14.43 -5.66
C GLY A 105 -2.09 13.95 -4.45
N GLU A 106 -2.73 12.82 -4.59
CA GLU A 106 -3.62 12.26 -3.60
C GLU A 106 -3.40 10.77 -3.41
N TRP A 107 -3.19 10.32 -2.18
CA TRP A 107 -2.87 8.93 -1.88
C TRP A 107 -3.59 8.36 -0.67
N PHE A 108 -4.65 9.00 -0.21
CA PHE A 108 -5.31 8.66 1.04
C PHE A 108 -6.64 7.93 0.90
N TRP A 109 -6.93 7.36 -0.25
CA TRP A 109 -8.05 6.46 -0.38
C TRP A 109 -7.60 5.06 0.01
N GLU A 110 -7.57 4.80 1.31
CA GLU A 110 -7.20 3.52 1.89
C GLU A 110 -8.45 2.72 2.26
N SER A 111 -8.40 1.43 1.98
CA SER A 111 -9.42 0.46 2.41
C SER A 111 -8.80 -0.93 2.62
N GLY A 112 -9.63 -1.89 2.99
CA GLY A 112 -9.19 -3.27 3.16
C GLY A 112 -8.55 -3.57 4.50
N TYR A 113 -8.90 -2.80 5.55
CA TYR A 113 -8.36 -2.97 6.90
C TYR A 113 -8.59 -4.36 7.49
N ASP A 114 -9.70 -5.02 7.14
CA ASP A 114 -10.05 -6.37 7.57
C ASP A 114 -10.05 -7.38 6.43
N LYS A 115 -9.45 -7.03 5.28
CA LYS A 115 -9.35 -7.91 4.12
C LYS A 115 -7.92 -8.43 3.96
N ASP A 116 -7.78 -9.59 3.33
CA ASP A 116 -6.46 -10.14 3.04
C ASP A 116 -5.78 -9.31 1.92
N PRO A 117 -4.69 -8.57 2.22
CA PRO A 117 -4.01 -7.72 1.24
C PRO A 117 -3.25 -8.53 0.17
N LEU A 118 -3.10 -9.84 0.34
CA LEU A 118 -2.46 -10.72 -0.62
C LEU A 118 -3.49 -11.47 -1.46
N GLY A 119 -4.50 -12.05 -0.83
CA GLY A 119 -5.53 -12.84 -1.50
C GLY A 119 -6.60 -11.99 -2.17
N ASP A 120 -6.91 -10.80 -1.63
CA ASP A 120 -7.97 -9.89 -2.11
C ASP A 120 -7.43 -8.53 -2.62
N ALA A 121 -6.15 -8.51 -3.03
CA ALA A 121 -5.48 -7.28 -3.46
C ALA A 121 -6.22 -6.55 -4.58
N GLU A 122 -6.75 -7.29 -5.55
CA GLU A 122 -7.49 -6.71 -6.68
C GLU A 122 -8.85 -6.17 -6.24
N GLY A 123 -9.57 -6.88 -5.37
CA GLY A 123 -10.84 -6.41 -4.83
C GLY A 123 -10.69 -5.13 -4.00
N ILE A 124 -9.62 -5.03 -3.21
CA ILE A 124 -9.29 -3.81 -2.45
C ILE A 124 -8.95 -2.66 -3.42
N ARG A 125 -8.11 -2.93 -4.44
CA ARG A 125 -7.78 -1.95 -5.49
C ARG A 125 -9.04 -1.44 -6.19
N ASP A 126 -9.91 -2.31 -6.62
CA ASP A 126 -11.12 -1.94 -7.36
C ASP A 126 -12.07 -1.07 -6.51
N TRP A 127 -12.16 -1.38 -5.22
CA TRP A 127 -12.88 -0.53 -4.29
C TRP A 127 -12.26 0.86 -4.14
N ASN A 128 -10.93 0.94 -4.00
CA ASN A 128 -10.21 2.20 -3.94
C ASN A 128 -10.35 3.01 -5.24
N LEU A 129 -10.34 2.36 -6.40
CA LEU A 129 -10.59 3.03 -7.67
C LEU A 129 -12.00 3.64 -7.71
N ARG A 130 -13.01 2.94 -7.20
CA ARG A 130 -14.36 3.51 -7.07
C ARG A 130 -14.38 4.73 -6.16
N ALA A 131 -13.56 4.76 -5.11
CA ALA A 131 -13.39 5.95 -4.25
C ALA A 131 -12.72 7.10 -5.01
N VAL A 132 -11.63 6.85 -5.73
CA VAL A 132 -10.92 7.86 -6.54
C VAL A 132 -11.84 8.50 -7.57
N PHE A 133 -12.55 7.70 -8.35
CA PHE A 133 -13.47 8.23 -9.38
C PHE A 133 -14.69 8.90 -8.77
N GLY A 134 -15.17 8.45 -7.61
CA GLY A 134 -16.22 9.11 -6.84
C GLY A 134 -15.79 10.47 -6.30
N ALA A 135 -14.57 10.57 -5.79
CA ALA A 135 -13.98 11.81 -5.33
C ALA A 135 -13.80 12.80 -6.50
N PHE A 136 -13.27 12.36 -7.61
CA PHE A 136 -13.11 13.23 -8.77
C PHE A 136 -14.46 13.65 -9.37
N ASN A 137 -15.47 12.78 -9.31
CA ASN A 137 -16.84 13.15 -9.66
C ASN A 137 -17.42 14.22 -8.71
N ALA A 138 -17.10 14.15 -7.41
CA ALA A 138 -17.50 15.21 -6.46
C ALA A 138 -16.86 16.56 -6.83
N MET A 139 -15.57 16.56 -7.17
CA MET A 139 -14.86 17.75 -7.63
C MET A 139 -15.46 18.35 -8.91
N LYS A 140 -15.86 17.53 -9.87
CA LYS A 140 -16.24 17.99 -11.22
C LYS A 140 -17.74 18.18 -11.43
N ASN A 141 -18.58 17.39 -10.78
CA ASN A 141 -20.00 17.32 -11.12
C ASN A 141 -20.94 17.58 -9.94
N ARG A 142 -20.39 17.78 -8.73
CA ARG A 142 -21.17 17.97 -7.51
C ARG A 142 -20.76 19.25 -6.78
N ASP A 143 -20.65 19.17 -5.48
CA ASP A 143 -20.38 20.32 -4.58
C ASP A 143 -19.01 20.98 -4.78
N GLY A 144 -18.03 20.31 -5.39
CA GLY A 144 -16.74 20.88 -5.81
C GLY A 144 -16.72 21.55 -7.18
N ALA A 145 -17.78 21.45 -7.99
CA ALA A 145 -17.76 21.81 -9.41
C ALA A 145 -17.34 23.27 -9.69
N LYS A 146 -17.77 24.19 -8.84
CA LYS A 146 -17.44 25.61 -9.00
C LYS A 146 -15.93 25.88 -8.88
N GLU A 147 -15.26 25.22 -7.94
CA GLU A 147 -13.84 25.44 -7.64
C GLU A 147 -12.93 24.64 -8.59
N HIS A 148 -13.43 23.50 -9.10
CA HIS A 148 -12.64 22.55 -9.85
C HIS A 148 -13.02 22.47 -11.34
N LYS A 149 -13.63 23.52 -11.91
CA LYS A 149 -14.07 23.51 -13.31
C LYS A 149 -12.95 23.20 -14.30
N ASN A 150 -11.73 23.64 -14.01
CA ASN A 150 -10.57 23.42 -14.86
C ASN A 150 -9.77 22.16 -14.50
N SER A 151 -10.15 21.44 -13.42
CA SER A 151 -9.42 20.26 -12.97
C SER A 151 -9.60 19.10 -13.93
N LYS A 152 -8.48 18.41 -14.22
CA LYS A 152 -8.37 17.26 -15.09
C LYS A 152 -7.65 16.14 -14.35
N LEU A 153 -8.25 14.96 -14.32
CA LEU A 153 -7.59 13.76 -13.79
C LEU A 153 -6.49 13.36 -14.78
N THR A 154 -5.25 13.37 -14.32
CA THR A 154 -4.07 13.15 -15.18
C THR A 154 -3.46 11.76 -15.01
N TRP A 155 -3.63 11.18 -13.83
CA TRP A 155 -3.10 9.85 -13.55
C TRP A 155 -3.85 9.18 -12.39
N VAL A 156 -3.98 7.87 -12.47
CA VAL A 156 -4.50 7.01 -11.40
C VAL A 156 -3.62 5.78 -11.29
N ALA A 157 -3.23 5.41 -10.09
CA ALA A 157 -2.45 4.21 -9.85
C ALA A 157 -3.28 2.97 -10.20
N TYR A 158 -2.78 2.18 -11.13
CA TYR A 158 -3.39 0.90 -11.50
C TYR A 158 -3.18 -0.17 -10.43
N VAL A 159 -2.03 -0.14 -9.75
CA VAL A 159 -1.67 -1.08 -8.69
C VAL A 159 -1.91 -0.44 -7.34
N GLY A 160 -2.61 -1.13 -6.46
CA GLY A 160 -2.76 -0.71 -5.07
C GLY A 160 -1.45 -0.82 -4.31
N GLY A 161 -1.19 0.13 -3.42
CA GLY A 161 -0.03 0.13 -2.51
C GLY A 161 -0.39 -0.52 -1.17
N PRO A 162 -0.15 -1.81 -0.98
CA PRO A 162 -0.38 -2.45 0.31
C PRO A 162 0.61 -1.92 1.35
N ARG A 163 0.13 -1.71 2.57
CA ARG A 163 0.96 -1.19 3.65
C ARG A 163 1.36 -2.29 4.61
N GLU A 164 0.41 -3.01 5.16
CA GLU A 164 0.65 -4.09 6.09
C GLU A 164 0.19 -5.42 5.50
N SER A 165 1.09 -6.40 5.51
CA SER A 165 0.80 -7.76 5.07
C SER A 165 1.56 -8.76 5.94
N ARG A 166 2.11 -9.81 5.35
CA ARG A 166 2.90 -10.82 6.04
C ARG A 166 4.22 -10.22 6.55
N ARG A 167 4.57 -10.56 7.78
CA ARG A 167 5.84 -10.25 8.42
C ARG A 167 6.56 -11.56 8.76
N LEU A 168 7.79 -11.69 8.32
CA LEU A 168 8.65 -12.78 8.75
C LEU A 168 9.05 -12.54 10.22
N LEU A 169 9.09 -13.61 11.00
CA LEU A 169 9.56 -13.56 12.38
C LEU A 169 11.08 -13.76 12.38
N GLY A 170 11.79 -12.75 12.85
CA GLY A 170 13.24 -12.82 13.06
C GLY A 170 13.60 -13.22 14.49
N ASP A 171 14.88 -13.33 14.76
CA ASP A 171 15.39 -13.60 16.13
C ASP A 171 15.07 -12.45 17.09
N VAL A 172 14.90 -11.24 16.57
CA VAL A 172 14.49 -10.05 17.30
C VAL A 172 13.22 -9.49 16.70
N LEU A 173 12.19 -9.32 17.52
CA LEU A 173 10.97 -8.61 17.19
C LEU A 173 11.05 -7.19 17.75
N LEU A 174 11.07 -6.20 16.86
CA LEU A 174 11.05 -4.79 17.25
C LEU A 174 9.71 -4.45 17.91
N THR A 175 9.75 -3.86 19.09
CA THR A 175 8.57 -3.43 19.85
C THR A 175 8.41 -1.91 19.83
N GLU A 176 7.21 -1.42 20.20
CA GLU A 176 6.98 0.01 20.39
C GLU A 176 7.95 0.59 21.41
N GLU A 177 8.23 -0.13 22.50
CA GLU A 177 9.15 0.30 23.54
C GLU A 177 10.57 0.48 23.00
N ASP A 178 11.05 -0.41 22.14
CA ASP A 178 12.36 -0.28 21.50
C ASP A 178 12.48 1.03 20.70
N ILE A 179 11.40 1.42 20.02
CA ILE A 179 11.33 2.65 19.25
C ILE A 179 11.31 3.87 20.18
N VAL A 180 10.42 3.87 21.18
CA VAL A 180 10.20 4.99 22.10
C VAL A 180 11.44 5.25 22.96
N THR A 181 12.10 4.18 23.40
CA THR A 181 13.34 4.27 24.23
C THR A 181 14.60 4.47 23.39
N LYS A 182 14.48 4.44 22.05
CA LYS A 182 15.63 4.52 21.13
C LYS A 182 16.68 3.45 21.42
N ARG A 183 16.22 2.21 21.66
CA ARG A 183 17.09 1.11 22.01
C ARG A 183 18.18 0.90 20.96
N ALA A 184 19.43 0.88 21.41
CA ALA A 184 20.56 0.50 20.58
C ALA A 184 20.69 -1.02 20.50
N PHE A 185 20.84 -1.55 19.28
CA PHE A 185 21.13 -2.96 19.04
C PHE A 185 22.60 -3.11 18.65
N PRO A 186 23.34 -4.07 19.24
CA PRO A 186 24.79 -4.23 18.97
C PRO A 186 25.10 -4.51 17.50
N ASP A 187 24.17 -5.15 16.79
CA ASP A 187 24.25 -5.52 15.37
C ASP A 187 23.38 -4.61 14.48
N GLY A 188 22.87 -3.51 15.02
CA GLY A 188 22.02 -2.56 14.31
C GLY A 188 22.75 -1.93 13.13
N CYS A 189 22.26 -2.17 11.90
CA CYS A 189 22.84 -1.63 10.67
C CYS A 189 21.88 -0.71 9.91
N VAL A 190 20.63 -0.58 10.36
CA VAL A 190 19.61 0.25 9.72
C VAL A 190 19.09 1.28 10.72
N PRO A 191 19.33 2.58 10.49
CA PRO A 191 18.76 3.62 11.34
C PRO A 191 17.27 3.77 11.07
N SER A 192 16.44 3.79 12.11
CA SER A 192 15.04 4.17 12.02
C SER A 192 14.89 5.64 12.45
N THR A 193 14.44 6.48 11.53
CA THR A 193 14.28 7.93 11.76
C THR A 193 12.84 8.39 11.58
N TRP A 194 11.91 7.47 11.39
CA TRP A 194 10.49 7.75 11.18
C TRP A 194 9.68 7.53 12.46
N SER A 195 8.66 8.35 12.65
CA SER A 195 7.70 8.15 13.74
C SER A 195 6.80 6.95 13.45
N ILE A 196 6.27 6.35 14.51
CA ILE A 196 5.19 5.36 14.38
C ILE A 196 4.00 6.04 13.70
N ASP A 197 3.61 5.55 12.55
CA ASP A 197 2.54 6.10 11.70
C ASP A 197 1.46 5.04 11.52
N LEU A 198 0.38 5.18 12.26
CA LEU A 198 -0.75 4.28 12.23
C LEU A 198 -1.92 4.90 11.45
N HIS A 199 -2.57 4.10 10.64
CA HIS A 199 -3.71 4.51 9.85
C HIS A 199 -4.94 3.70 10.23
N TYR A 200 -5.98 4.40 10.69
CA TYR A 200 -7.24 3.81 11.10
C TYR A 200 -8.41 4.34 10.26
N PRO A 201 -9.43 3.52 10.00
CA PRO A 201 -10.65 4.00 9.36
C PRO A 201 -11.37 5.02 10.25
N LYS A 202 -11.79 6.14 9.68
CA LYS A 202 -12.62 7.09 10.41
C LYS A 202 -13.99 6.46 10.72
N LYS A 203 -14.48 6.61 11.95
CA LYS A 203 -15.76 6.03 12.42
C LYS A 203 -16.95 6.39 11.53
N GLN A 204 -16.99 7.61 11.00
CA GLN A 204 -18.07 8.05 10.10
C GLN A 204 -18.11 7.25 8.79
N TYR A 205 -16.95 6.83 8.28
CA TYR A 205 -16.86 6.05 7.04
C TYR A 205 -17.04 4.56 7.31
N ALA A 206 -16.66 4.07 8.46
CA ALA A 206 -17.04 2.73 8.91
C ALA A 206 -18.56 2.58 8.97
N LYS A 207 -19.28 3.65 9.36
CA LYS A 207 -20.76 3.66 9.34
C LYS A 207 -21.33 3.76 7.92
N LYS A 208 -20.74 4.58 7.03
CA LYS A 208 -21.20 4.79 5.65
C LYS A 208 -20.89 3.58 4.75
N PHE A 209 -19.76 2.91 5.02
CA PHE A 209 -19.25 1.77 4.26
C PHE A 209 -18.83 0.64 5.22
N PRO A 210 -19.78 -0.02 5.90
CA PRO A 210 -19.48 -0.94 7.00
C PRO A 210 -18.63 -2.14 6.58
N ASP A 211 -18.83 -2.63 5.36
CA ASP A 211 -18.12 -3.82 4.87
C ASP A 211 -16.68 -3.53 4.40
N ASN A 212 -16.40 -2.29 4.05
CA ASN A 212 -15.09 -1.88 3.59
C ASN A 212 -14.91 -0.36 3.73
N PRO A 213 -14.67 0.15 4.94
CA PRO A 213 -14.39 1.57 5.15
C PRO A 213 -13.13 1.97 4.37
N PHE A 214 -13.13 3.14 3.76
CA PHE A 214 -12.10 3.48 2.78
C PHE A 214 -11.24 4.68 3.15
N ILE A 215 -11.54 5.44 4.17
CA ILE A 215 -10.73 6.59 4.55
C ILE A 215 -10.13 6.39 5.93
N SER A 216 -8.84 6.59 6.00
CA SER A 216 -8.11 6.61 7.26
C SER A 216 -7.82 8.02 7.75
N TYR A 217 -7.43 8.11 8.99
CA TYR A 217 -6.68 9.22 9.52
C TYR A 217 -5.34 8.71 10.07
N ALA A 218 -4.29 9.47 9.84
CA ALA A 218 -2.99 9.15 10.39
C ALA A 218 -2.97 9.48 11.89
N VAL A 219 -2.47 8.55 12.68
CA VAL A 219 -2.12 8.78 14.08
C VAL A 219 -0.61 8.71 14.17
N HIS A 220 0.02 9.88 14.24
CA HIS A 220 1.45 9.96 14.50
C HIS A 220 1.67 9.68 15.98
N GLY A 221 2.13 8.48 16.28
CA GLY A 221 2.46 8.04 17.61
C GLY A 221 3.68 8.79 18.16
N LYS A 222 4.01 8.46 19.40
CA LYS A 222 5.28 8.87 20.04
C LYS A 222 6.41 8.40 19.13
N GLY A 223 7.08 9.33 18.50
CA GLY A 223 8.08 9.03 17.51
C GLY A 223 9.49 9.21 18.02
N VAL A 224 10.39 8.84 17.16
CA VAL A 224 11.78 9.23 17.30
C VAL A 224 11.84 10.74 17.03
N ASP A 225 12.10 11.55 18.04
CA ASP A 225 12.43 12.96 17.83
C ASP A 225 13.65 13.03 16.90
N ARG A 226 13.52 13.78 15.83
CA ARG A 226 14.58 13.96 14.83
C ARG A 226 15.71 14.80 15.40
#